data_03d8a425a6fd5e83ff03b0ce9902ee27
#
_entry.id   03d8a425a6fd5e83ff03b0ce9902ee27
#
_cell.length_a   1.000
_cell.length_b   1.000
_cell.length_c   1.000
_cell.angle_alpha   90.00
_cell.angle_beta   90.00
_cell.angle_gamma   90.00
#
_symmetry.space_group_name_H-M   'P 1'
#
loop_
_entity.id
_entity.type
_entity.pdbx_description
1 polymer ?
#
loop_
_entity_poly.entity_id
_entity_poly.type
_entity_poly.pdbx_seq_one_letter_code
_entity_poly.pdbx_strand_id
1 'polypeptide(L)'
;MGFVHGKKEKPDPNKIIASVNEEKILRKDLDKILDRFRKQVPPGAIPSLEKQITEQLVTQAILRQFVREKGLDVADDVVNNEINKMRENIAKNPAAEGKTLEQFLEIQGSNIDELSTAIRMSAALDAYVTNNVDDKTLENYFIKNINEFTGEEVTASHILIGTKGMKEQEDLDKARAKIESIKKELDNGANFAELAKKYSECPTGKTGGELGSFPRHGVMVETFANAAFSTEVGKVSEPVKTEFGYHLIYVTNHAPAKDVSFDAVKDTVREKLVAIEMGDLINDLRDNAQVEINLQ
;
A
#
# COMPACT_ATOMS: atom_id res chain seq x y z
N MET A 1 -28.79 -37.25 23.71
CA MET A 1 -27.36 -37.17 23.42
C MET A 1 -26.98 -35.68 23.41
N GLY A 2 -26.36 -35.20 24.49
CA GLY A 2 -26.00 -33.79 24.63
C GLY A 2 -24.72 -33.51 23.85
N PHE A 3 -24.77 -32.55 22.94
CA PHE A 3 -23.57 -32.03 22.30
C PHE A 3 -22.79 -31.21 23.35
N VAL A 4 -21.67 -31.75 23.81
CA VAL A 4 -20.68 -31.01 24.61
C VAL A 4 -20.02 -30.02 23.68
N HIS A 5 -20.39 -28.75 23.79
CA HIS A 5 -19.64 -27.65 23.19
C HIS A 5 -18.29 -27.58 23.92
N GLY A 6 -17.26 -28.19 23.34
CA GLY A 6 -15.89 -28.02 23.80
C GLY A 6 -15.54 -26.54 23.74
N LYS A 7 -15.38 -25.91 24.91
CA LYS A 7 -14.71 -24.59 25.00
C LYS A 7 -13.31 -24.79 24.39
N LYS A 8 -13.03 -24.17 23.23
CA LYS A 8 -11.65 -24.08 22.75
C LYS A 8 -10.86 -23.38 23.87
N GLU A 9 -9.92 -24.11 24.46
CA GLU A 9 -8.98 -23.53 25.41
C GLU A 9 -8.28 -22.33 24.75
N LYS A 10 -8.14 -21.24 25.55
CA LYS A 10 -7.36 -20.09 25.06
C LYS A 10 -5.92 -20.56 24.87
N PRO A 11 -5.26 -20.16 23.76
CA PRO A 11 -3.86 -20.49 23.55
C PRO A 11 -2.99 -20.02 24.71
N ASP A 12 -1.92 -20.75 25.02
CA ASP A 12 -0.94 -20.33 26.01
C ASP A 12 -0.36 -18.95 25.67
N PRO A 13 -0.52 -17.92 26.50
CA PRO A 13 -0.02 -16.57 26.22
C PRO A 13 1.51 -16.50 26.12
N ASN A 14 2.23 -17.46 26.67
CA ASN A 14 3.69 -17.54 26.62
C ASN A 14 4.21 -18.44 25.50
N LYS A 15 3.31 -19.03 24.68
CA LYS A 15 3.71 -19.78 23.50
C LYS A 15 4.52 -18.90 22.56
N ILE A 16 5.69 -19.38 22.11
CA ILE A 16 6.50 -18.70 21.10
C ILE A 16 5.81 -18.91 19.74
N ILE A 17 5.39 -17.80 19.11
CA ILE A 17 4.73 -17.78 17.81
C ILE A 17 5.67 -17.40 16.67
N ALA A 18 6.75 -16.70 17.00
CA ALA A 18 7.84 -16.43 16.07
C ALA A 18 9.14 -16.16 16.84
N SER A 19 10.27 -16.22 16.14
CA SER A 19 11.55 -15.73 16.63
C SER A 19 12.28 -14.95 15.54
N VAL A 20 13.03 -13.95 15.97
CA VAL A 20 13.88 -13.11 15.11
C VAL A 20 15.26 -13.08 15.72
N ASN A 21 16.22 -13.77 15.10
CA ASN A 21 17.50 -14.05 15.69
C ASN A 21 17.30 -14.71 17.08
N GLU A 22 17.70 -14.08 18.17
CA GLU A 22 17.52 -14.58 19.55
C GLU A 22 16.24 -14.05 20.23
N GLU A 23 15.55 -13.06 19.63
CA GLU A 23 14.36 -12.44 20.21
C GLU A 23 13.12 -13.28 19.94
N LYS A 24 12.37 -13.61 21.00
CA LYS A 24 11.16 -14.42 20.95
C LYS A 24 9.93 -13.51 20.93
N ILE A 25 9.00 -13.79 20.02
CA ILE A 25 7.69 -13.15 19.93
C ILE A 25 6.66 -14.13 20.51
N LEU A 26 5.91 -13.67 21.49
CA LEU A 26 5.00 -14.52 22.26
C LEU A 26 3.55 -14.35 21.80
N ARG A 27 2.73 -15.37 22.06
CA ARG A 27 1.29 -15.33 21.76
C ARG A 27 0.60 -14.11 22.37
N LYS A 28 0.94 -13.71 23.58
CA LYS A 28 0.38 -12.51 24.25
C LYS A 28 0.60 -11.23 23.47
N ASP A 29 1.72 -11.09 22.72
CA ASP A 29 2.04 -9.92 21.91
C ASP A 29 1.11 -9.83 20.69
N LEU A 30 0.84 -10.97 20.07
CA LEU A 30 -0.16 -11.10 19.00
C LEU A 30 -1.58 -10.82 19.54
N ASP A 31 -1.97 -11.47 20.65
CA ASP A 31 -3.32 -11.35 21.20
C ASP A 31 -3.64 -9.91 21.59
N LYS A 32 -2.67 -9.15 22.11
CA LYS A 32 -2.82 -7.72 22.43
C LYS A 32 -3.27 -6.90 21.21
N ILE A 33 -2.73 -7.18 20.04
CA ILE A 33 -3.10 -6.47 18.80
C ILE A 33 -4.40 -7.05 18.23
N LEU A 34 -4.51 -8.37 18.19
CA LEU A 34 -5.65 -9.08 17.63
C LEU A 34 -6.97 -8.71 18.32
N ASP A 35 -6.96 -8.57 19.65
CA ASP A 35 -8.16 -8.25 20.44
C ASP A 35 -8.76 -6.87 20.08
N ARG A 36 -7.96 -5.94 19.56
CA ARG A 36 -8.43 -4.64 19.05
C ARG A 36 -9.34 -4.79 17.84
N PHE A 37 -9.07 -5.79 17.00
CA PHE A 37 -9.78 -6.00 15.73
C PHE A 37 -10.79 -7.16 15.78
N ARG A 38 -10.70 -8.03 16.78
CA ARG A 38 -11.46 -9.29 16.86
C ARG A 38 -12.98 -9.12 16.71
N LYS A 39 -13.53 -7.98 17.20
CA LYS A 39 -14.97 -7.70 17.09
C LYS A 39 -15.40 -7.16 15.72
N GLN A 40 -14.46 -6.69 14.92
CA GLN A 40 -14.70 -6.02 13.64
C GLN A 40 -14.45 -6.97 12.44
N VAL A 41 -13.81 -8.11 12.68
CA VAL A 41 -13.37 -9.04 11.64
C VAL A 41 -14.19 -10.32 11.71
N PRO A 42 -14.71 -10.82 10.56
CA PRO A 42 -15.40 -12.11 10.51
C PRO A 42 -14.51 -13.25 11.03
N PRO A 43 -15.08 -14.25 11.75
CA PRO A 43 -14.29 -15.34 12.32
C PRO A 43 -13.40 -16.08 11.32
N GLY A 44 -13.85 -16.22 10.06
CA GLY A 44 -13.08 -16.88 9.01
C GLY A 44 -11.84 -16.11 8.54
N ALA A 45 -11.75 -14.79 8.83
CA ALA A 45 -10.60 -13.96 8.47
C ALA A 45 -9.55 -13.88 9.60
N ILE A 46 -9.86 -14.38 10.81
CA ILE A 46 -8.95 -14.33 11.97
C ILE A 46 -7.60 -14.99 11.67
N PRO A 47 -7.49 -16.19 11.05
CA PRO A 47 -6.19 -16.80 10.76
C PRO A 47 -5.31 -15.95 9.83
N SER A 48 -5.91 -15.28 8.84
CA SER A 48 -5.17 -14.35 7.96
C SER A 48 -4.68 -13.13 8.70
N LEU A 49 -5.51 -12.58 9.59
CA LEU A 49 -5.14 -11.44 10.44
C LEU A 49 -4.03 -11.80 11.44
N GLU A 50 -4.09 -12.98 12.06
CA GLU A 50 -3.02 -13.48 12.95
C GLU A 50 -1.68 -13.56 12.20
N LYS A 51 -1.69 -14.06 10.96
CA LYS A 51 -0.49 -14.10 10.12
C LYS A 51 0.04 -12.68 9.85
N GLN A 52 -0.82 -11.75 9.45
CA GLN A 52 -0.41 -10.36 9.17
C GLN A 52 0.18 -9.67 10.40
N ILE A 53 -0.45 -9.83 11.57
CA ILE A 53 0.04 -9.25 12.83
C ILE A 53 1.39 -9.87 13.21
N THR A 54 1.55 -11.18 13.02
CA THR A 54 2.84 -11.85 13.33
C THR A 54 3.95 -11.35 12.43
N GLU A 55 3.70 -11.17 11.12
CA GLU A 55 4.65 -10.56 10.19
C GLU A 55 5.01 -9.13 10.58
N GLN A 56 4.04 -8.35 11.05
CA GLN A 56 4.28 -7.00 11.57
C GLN A 56 5.16 -7.02 12.82
N LEU A 57 4.91 -7.93 13.77
CA LEU A 57 5.72 -8.08 14.98
C LEU A 57 7.16 -8.49 14.65
N VAL A 58 7.34 -9.39 13.67
CA VAL A 58 8.66 -9.79 13.16
C VAL A 58 9.39 -8.57 12.59
N THR A 59 8.75 -7.80 11.72
CA THR A 59 9.36 -6.59 11.14
C THR A 59 9.73 -5.58 12.23
N GLN A 60 8.87 -5.36 13.22
CA GLN A 60 9.16 -4.47 14.34
C GLN A 60 10.35 -4.96 15.18
N ALA A 61 10.49 -6.27 15.37
CA ALA A 61 11.65 -6.84 16.10
C ALA A 61 12.94 -6.61 15.32
N ILE A 62 12.95 -6.84 14.01
CA ILE A 62 14.08 -6.59 13.12
C ILE A 62 14.52 -5.11 13.21
N LEU A 63 13.57 -4.18 13.08
CA LEU A 63 13.85 -2.75 13.11
C LEU A 63 14.36 -2.29 14.49
N ARG A 64 13.80 -2.81 15.59
CA ARG A 64 14.33 -2.53 16.95
C ARG A 64 15.77 -3.00 17.11
N GLN A 65 16.10 -4.19 16.62
CA GLN A 65 17.45 -4.73 16.66
C GLN A 65 18.41 -3.85 15.87
N PHE A 66 18.03 -3.44 14.67
CA PHE A 66 18.81 -2.54 13.83
C PHE A 66 19.06 -1.17 14.49
N VAL A 67 18.01 -0.51 15.01
CA VAL A 67 18.13 0.77 15.71
C VAL A 67 19.09 0.66 16.90
N ARG A 68 18.99 -0.43 17.68
CA ARG A 68 19.88 -0.70 18.81
C ARG A 68 21.32 -0.98 18.36
N GLU A 69 21.51 -1.82 17.33
CA GLU A 69 22.83 -2.16 16.80
C GLU A 69 23.57 -0.95 16.25
N LYS A 70 22.85 -0.07 15.54
CA LYS A 70 23.41 1.17 14.98
C LYS A 70 23.55 2.30 16.01
N GLY A 71 23.04 2.11 17.23
CA GLY A 71 23.05 3.15 18.26
C GLY A 71 22.27 4.41 17.85
N LEU A 72 21.18 4.23 17.07
CA LEU A 72 20.38 5.35 16.60
C LEU A 72 19.55 5.89 17.75
N ASP A 73 19.81 7.13 18.14
CA ASP A 73 19.09 7.82 19.22
C ASP A 73 18.36 9.03 18.67
N VAL A 74 17.21 9.35 19.29
CA VAL A 74 16.36 10.50 18.95
C VAL A 74 16.11 11.28 20.22
N ALA A 75 16.41 12.57 20.18
CA ALA A 75 16.21 13.46 21.29
C ALA A 75 14.72 13.53 21.72
N ASP A 76 14.49 13.66 23.02
CA ASP A 76 13.15 13.65 23.60
C ASP A 76 12.27 14.79 23.08
N ASP A 77 12.84 15.93 22.74
CA ASP A 77 12.12 17.07 22.17
C ASP A 77 11.50 16.76 20.80
N VAL A 78 12.17 15.96 19.96
CA VAL A 78 11.62 15.50 18.67
C VAL A 78 10.36 14.67 18.93
N VAL A 79 10.44 13.71 19.85
CA VAL A 79 9.30 12.85 20.19
C VAL A 79 8.15 13.66 20.79
N ASN A 80 8.46 14.55 21.75
CA ASN A 80 7.46 15.40 22.41
C ASN A 80 6.79 16.35 21.42
N ASN A 81 7.54 16.93 20.48
CA ASN A 81 6.99 17.81 19.44
C ASN A 81 6.00 17.06 18.56
N GLU A 82 6.30 15.83 18.18
CA GLU A 82 5.40 15.02 17.35
C GLU A 82 4.11 14.64 18.12
N ILE A 83 4.24 14.24 19.38
CA ILE A 83 3.07 13.98 20.24
C ILE A 83 2.21 15.24 20.39
N ASN A 84 2.82 16.42 20.58
CA ASN A 84 2.07 17.67 20.69
C ASN A 84 1.34 18.04 19.41
N LYS A 85 1.95 17.85 18.24
CA LYS A 85 1.26 18.00 16.94
C LYS A 85 0.05 17.07 16.83
N MET A 86 0.20 15.81 17.25
CA MET A 86 -0.91 14.86 17.25
C MET A 86 -2.03 15.30 18.19
N ARG A 87 -1.71 15.82 19.39
CA ARG A 87 -2.71 16.40 20.33
C ARG A 87 -3.45 17.57 19.71
N GLU A 88 -2.73 18.50 19.06
CA GLU A 88 -3.33 19.63 18.37
C GLU A 88 -4.25 19.21 17.22
N ASN A 89 -3.82 18.24 16.42
CA ASN A 89 -4.61 17.75 15.30
C ASN A 89 -5.91 17.09 15.77
N ILE A 90 -5.85 16.30 16.83
CA ILE A 90 -7.03 15.70 17.44
C ILE A 90 -7.96 16.77 18.00
N ALA A 91 -7.43 17.77 18.71
CA ALA A 91 -8.23 18.87 19.27
C ALA A 91 -8.96 19.71 18.21
N LYS A 92 -8.38 19.80 16.99
CA LYS A 92 -8.96 20.52 15.84
C LYS A 92 -9.92 19.64 15.02
N ASN A 93 -9.98 18.35 15.26
CA ASN A 93 -10.79 17.42 14.48
C ASN A 93 -12.21 17.28 15.07
N PRO A 94 -13.27 17.77 14.40
CA PRO A 94 -14.64 17.65 14.89
C PRO A 94 -15.09 16.20 15.12
N ALA A 95 -14.55 15.25 14.34
CA ALA A 95 -14.84 13.83 14.50
C ALA A 95 -14.24 13.22 15.78
N ALA A 96 -13.35 13.94 16.46
CA ALA A 96 -12.80 13.50 17.75
C ALA A 96 -13.79 13.66 18.91
N GLU A 97 -14.93 14.35 18.71
CA GLU A 97 -15.97 14.54 19.73
C GLU A 97 -15.42 15.07 21.07
N GLY A 98 -14.38 15.89 21.03
CA GLY A 98 -13.72 16.44 22.23
C GLY A 98 -12.81 15.47 22.98
N LYS A 99 -12.54 14.28 22.45
CA LYS A 99 -11.60 13.33 23.06
C LYS A 99 -10.16 13.81 22.93
N THR A 100 -9.33 13.50 23.93
CA THR A 100 -7.88 13.75 23.89
C THR A 100 -7.13 12.63 23.16
N LEU A 101 -5.85 12.85 22.82
CA LEU A 101 -4.98 11.82 22.24
C LEU A 101 -4.89 10.59 23.16
N GLU A 102 -4.74 10.81 24.47
CA GLU A 102 -4.65 9.74 25.47
C GLU A 102 -5.92 8.88 25.48
N GLN A 103 -7.09 9.50 25.43
CA GLN A 103 -8.37 8.79 25.35
C GLN A 103 -8.51 7.99 24.05
N PHE A 104 -8.03 8.53 22.93
CA PHE A 104 -7.99 7.79 21.65
C PHE A 104 -7.09 6.56 21.74
N LEU A 105 -5.90 6.72 22.30
CA LEU A 105 -4.96 5.62 22.48
C LEU A 105 -5.54 4.54 23.41
N GLU A 106 -6.18 4.94 24.51
CA GLU A 106 -6.83 4.01 25.43
C GLU A 106 -7.96 3.21 24.77
N ILE A 107 -8.81 3.86 23.96
CA ILE A 107 -9.85 3.19 23.17
C ILE A 107 -9.26 2.16 22.22
N GLN A 108 -8.08 2.48 21.66
CA GLN A 108 -7.34 1.57 20.79
C GLN A 108 -6.50 0.53 21.57
N GLY A 109 -6.55 0.52 22.89
CA GLY A 109 -5.77 -0.38 23.74
C GLY A 109 -4.26 -0.09 23.72
N SER A 110 -3.88 1.18 23.52
CA SER A 110 -2.50 1.70 23.52
C SER A 110 -2.34 2.81 24.56
N ASN A 111 -1.16 3.37 24.67
CA ASN A 111 -0.84 4.48 25.60
C ASN A 111 0.27 5.37 25.02
N ILE A 112 0.55 6.48 25.70
CA ILE A 112 1.57 7.46 25.31
C ILE A 112 2.97 6.86 25.27
N ASP A 113 3.31 5.93 26.13
CA ASP A 113 4.66 5.33 26.18
C ASP A 113 4.90 4.44 24.92
N GLU A 114 3.88 3.66 24.54
CA GLU A 114 3.94 2.87 23.29
C GLU A 114 4.02 3.78 22.06
N LEU A 115 3.24 4.87 22.04
CA LEU A 115 3.30 5.86 20.97
C LEU A 115 4.67 6.53 20.91
N SER A 116 5.21 6.97 22.05
CA SER A 116 6.55 7.57 22.14
C SER A 116 7.63 6.64 21.61
N THR A 117 7.56 5.35 21.96
CA THR A 117 8.49 4.32 21.47
C THR A 117 8.40 4.15 19.95
N ALA A 118 7.19 4.12 19.41
CA ALA A 118 6.95 4.01 17.97
C ALA A 118 7.47 5.24 17.21
N ILE A 119 7.20 6.45 17.73
CA ILE A 119 7.68 7.70 17.14
C ILE A 119 9.21 7.73 17.16
N ARG A 120 9.85 7.38 18.28
CA ARG A 120 11.31 7.35 18.42
C ARG A 120 11.93 6.42 17.40
N MET A 121 11.40 5.20 17.26
CA MET A 121 11.86 4.23 16.27
C MET A 121 11.70 4.73 14.84
N SER A 122 10.53 5.28 14.51
CA SER A 122 10.27 5.83 13.16
C SER A 122 11.20 6.99 12.85
N ALA A 123 11.37 7.94 13.76
CA ALA A 123 12.23 9.08 13.57
C ALA A 123 13.72 8.71 13.46
N ALA A 124 14.18 7.69 14.23
CA ALA A 124 15.54 7.16 14.14
C ALA A 124 15.83 6.56 12.77
N LEU A 125 14.90 5.76 12.24
CA LEU A 125 15.01 5.15 10.92
C LEU A 125 14.96 6.19 9.80
N ASP A 126 14.02 7.14 9.89
CA ASP A 126 13.89 8.23 8.93
C ASP A 126 15.18 9.08 8.87
N ALA A 127 15.71 9.48 10.02
CA ALA A 127 16.98 10.19 10.10
C ALA A 127 18.15 9.37 9.52
N TYR A 128 18.20 8.07 9.81
CA TYR A 128 19.24 7.18 9.26
C TYR A 128 19.17 7.13 7.73
N VAL A 129 18.01 6.90 7.15
CA VAL A 129 17.85 6.83 5.70
C VAL A 129 18.11 8.20 5.07
N THR A 130 17.52 9.26 5.61
CA THR A 130 17.67 10.63 5.09
C THR A 130 19.13 11.09 5.07
N ASN A 131 19.91 10.77 6.10
CA ASN A 131 21.32 11.12 6.18
C ASN A 131 22.20 10.34 5.17
N ASN A 132 21.72 9.21 4.66
CA ASN A 132 22.41 8.43 3.62
C ASN A 132 22.02 8.86 2.20
N VAL A 133 21.04 9.76 2.02
CA VAL A 133 20.59 10.27 0.73
C VAL A 133 21.15 11.68 0.51
N ASP A 134 22.30 11.76 -0.15
CA ASP A 134 22.94 13.03 -0.50
C ASP A 134 22.32 13.69 -1.75
N ASP A 135 22.64 14.97 -1.98
CA ASP A 135 22.12 15.75 -3.10
C ASP A 135 22.47 15.15 -4.46
N LYS A 136 23.63 14.51 -4.58
CA LYS A 136 24.05 13.85 -5.80
C LYS A 136 23.18 12.61 -6.11
N THR A 137 22.84 11.85 -5.09
CA THR A 137 21.95 10.69 -5.20
C THR A 137 20.55 11.13 -5.62
N LEU A 138 20.05 12.24 -5.03
CA LEU A 138 18.78 12.85 -5.40
C LEU A 138 18.77 13.32 -6.86
N GLU A 139 19.79 14.03 -7.29
CA GLU A 139 19.91 14.52 -8.68
C GLU A 139 19.97 13.37 -9.68
N ASN A 140 20.74 12.33 -9.38
CA ASN A 140 20.82 11.12 -10.21
C ASN A 140 19.46 10.40 -10.30
N TYR A 141 18.73 10.31 -9.18
CA TYR A 141 17.38 9.73 -9.18
C TYR A 141 16.43 10.57 -10.03
N PHE A 142 16.44 11.90 -9.85
CA PHE A 142 15.63 12.82 -10.64
C PHE A 142 15.90 12.68 -12.14
N ILE A 143 17.16 12.69 -12.56
CA ILE A 143 17.53 12.58 -13.99
C ILE A 143 17.02 11.25 -14.59
N LYS A 144 17.17 10.15 -13.86
CA LYS A 144 16.70 8.84 -14.31
C LYS A 144 15.18 8.71 -14.38
N ASN A 145 14.47 9.45 -13.54
CA ASN A 145 13.03 9.33 -13.35
C ASN A 145 12.29 10.65 -13.61
N ILE A 146 12.84 11.52 -14.44
CA ILE A 146 12.32 12.89 -14.67
C ILE A 146 10.83 12.89 -15.01
N ASN A 147 10.36 11.92 -15.77
CA ASN A 147 8.95 11.80 -16.17
C ASN A 147 7.98 11.63 -15.00
N GLU A 148 8.46 11.18 -13.83
CA GLU A 148 7.63 11.06 -12.63
C GLU A 148 7.35 12.41 -11.97
N PHE A 149 8.11 13.44 -12.32
CA PHE A 149 8.07 14.78 -11.72
C PHE A 149 7.50 15.86 -12.66
N THR A 150 7.25 15.52 -13.91
CA THR A 150 6.76 16.47 -14.93
C THR A 150 5.30 16.87 -14.72
N GLY A 151 4.56 16.18 -13.86
CA GLY A 151 3.12 16.39 -13.67
C GLY A 151 2.29 15.99 -14.90
N GLU A 152 2.85 15.14 -15.77
CA GLU A 152 2.10 14.56 -16.88
C GLU A 152 1.03 13.59 -16.36
N GLU A 153 -0.22 13.80 -16.78
CA GLU A 153 -1.35 13.00 -16.34
C GLU A 153 -2.32 12.70 -17.49
N VAL A 154 -2.92 11.54 -17.43
CA VAL A 154 -4.00 11.14 -18.31
C VAL A 154 -5.27 10.90 -17.51
N THR A 155 -6.42 11.42 -18.00
CA THR A 155 -7.74 11.06 -17.49
C THR A 155 -8.35 10.04 -18.42
N ALA A 156 -8.75 8.89 -17.89
CA ALA A 156 -9.27 7.81 -18.72
C ALA A 156 -10.38 7.01 -18.05
N SER A 157 -11.10 6.25 -18.89
CA SER A 157 -12.00 5.18 -18.51
C SER A 157 -11.52 3.87 -19.09
N HIS A 158 -11.89 2.72 -18.49
CA HIS A 158 -11.51 1.43 -19.02
C HIS A 158 -12.64 0.39 -18.98
N ILE A 159 -12.52 -0.61 -19.86
CA ILE A 159 -13.30 -1.85 -19.83
C ILE A 159 -12.32 -2.98 -19.58
N LEU A 160 -12.59 -3.82 -18.58
CA LEU A 160 -11.79 -4.98 -18.24
C LEU A 160 -12.56 -6.27 -18.52
N ILE A 161 -11.96 -7.19 -19.26
CA ILE A 161 -12.34 -8.61 -19.31
C ILE A 161 -11.26 -9.36 -18.55
N GLY A 162 -11.59 -9.80 -17.32
CA GLY A 162 -10.67 -10.43 -16.40
C GLY A 162 -10.20 -11.80 -16.88
N THR A 163 -8.95 -12.13 -16.56
CA THR A 163 -8.38 -13.46 -16.84
C THR A 163 -7.78 -14.10 -15.59
N LYS A 164 -8.05 -13.51 -14.41
CA LYS A 164 -7.52 -14.02 -13.14
C LYS A 164 -8.07 -15.42 -12.83
N GLY A 165 -7.16 -16.38 -12.65
CA GLY A 165 -7.52 -17.77 -12.37
C GLY A 165 -7.79 -18.62 -13.62
N MET A 166 -7.83 -18.06 -14.83
CA MET A 166 -7.89 -18.82 -16.09
C MET A 166 -6.56 -19.51 -16.34
N LYS A 167 -6.57 -20.82 -16.55
CA LYS A 167 -5.39 -21.64 -16.82
C LYS A 167 -5.41 -22.24 -18.24
N GLU A 168 -6.61 -22.44 -18.78
CA GLU A 168 -6.79 -23.04 -20.07
C GLU A 168 -6.66 -21.98 -21.17
N GLN A 169 -5.93 -22.33 -22.23
CA GLN A 169 -5.72 -21.42 -23.37
C GLN A 169 -7.03 -21.01 -24.04
N GLU A 170 -7.99 -21.92 -24.10
CA GLU A 170 -9.31 -21.68 -24.69
C GLU A 170 -10.08 -20.55 -23.96
N ASP A 171 -9.97 -20.46 -22.61
CA ASP A 171 -10.63 -19.40 -21.85
C ASP A 171 -9.94 -18.04 -22.05
N LEU A 172 -8.63 -18.03 -22.15
CA LEU A 172 -7.86 -16.84 -22.52
C LEU A 172 -8.22 -16.32 -23.92
N ASP A 173 -8.37 -17.23 -24.88
CA ASP A 173 -8.77 -16.89 -26.26
C ASP A 173 -10.20 -16.36 -26.32
N LYS A 174 -11.14 -16.91 -25.52
CA LYS A 174 -12.50 -16.37 -25.37
C LYS A 174 -12.50 -14.95 -24.78
N ALA A 175 -11.70 -14.70 -23.73
CA ALA A 175 -11.55 -13.39 -23.13
C ALA A 175 -11.00 -12.37 -24.15
N ARG A 176 -10.00 -12.77 -24.91
CA ARG A 176 -9.43 -11.96 -25.99
C ARG A 176 -10.46 -11.67 -27.08
N ALA A 177 -11.15 -12.68 -27.57
CA ALA A 177 -12.20 -12.49 -28.60
C ALA A 177 -13.32 -11.56 -28.11
N LYS A 178 -13.69 -11.65 -26.83
CA LYS A 178 -14.70 -10.78 -26.21
C LYS A 178 -14.26 -9.31 -26.21
N ILE A 179 -13.03 -9.00 -25.77
CA ILE A 179 -12.53 -7.62 -25.76
C ILE A 179 -12.39 -7.05 -27.19
N GLU A 180 -11.96 -7.87 -28.16
CA GLU A 180 -11.88 -7.48 -29.58
C GLU A 180 -13.27 -7.21 -30.18
N SER A 181 -14.30 -7.98 -29.77
CA SER A 181 -15.68 -7.71 -30.18
C SER A 181 -16.18 -6.37 -29.63
N ILE A 182 -15.89 -6.06 -28.35
CA ILE A 182 -16.25 -4.78 -27.74
C ILE A 182 -15.54 -3.63 -28.45
N LYS A 183 -14.26 -3.79 -28.81
CA LYS A 183 -13.51 -2.78 -29.59
C LYS A 183 -14.23 -2.48 -30.91
N LYS A 184 -14.69 -3.51 -31.63
CA LYS A 184 -15.44 -3.33 -32.89
C LYS A 184 -16.75 -2.58 -32.68
N GLU A 185 -17.50 -2.84 -31.57
CA GLU A 185 -18.70 -2.07 -31.24
C GLU A 185 -18.36 -0.59 -31.02
N LEU A 186 -17.26 -0.29 -30.31
CA LEU A 186 -16.77 1.08 -30.09
C LEU A 186 -16.34 1.77 -31.38
N ASP A 187 -15.64 1.07 -32.28
CA ASP A 187 -15.21 1.59 -33.57
C ASP A 187 -16.40 1.90 -34.49
N ASN A 188 -17.53 1.21 -34.27
CA ASN A 188 -18.80 1.48 -34.94
C ASN A 188 -19.65 2.57 -34.25
N GLY A 189 -19.09 3.28 -33.25
CA GLY A 189 -19.70 4.44 -32.60
C GLY A 189 -20.54 4.13 -31.38
N ALA A 190 -20.44 2.93 -30.81
CA ALA A 190 -21.13 2.64 -29.53
C ALA A 190 -20.56 3.49 -28.38
N ASN A 191 -21.41 3.79 -27.40
CA ASN A 191 -21.02 4.58 -26.25
C ASN A 191 -20.14 3.76 -25.29
N PHE A 192 -18.95 4.30 -24.95
CA PHE A 192 -17.96 3.61 -24.10
C PHE A 192 -18.51 3.31 -22.71
N ALA A 193 -19.15 4.28 -22.06
CA ALA A 193 -19.66 4.12 -20.70
C ALA A 193 -20.79 3.06 -20.62
N GLU A 194 -21.64 2.96 -21.65
CA GLU A 194 -22.67 1.93 -21.72
C GLU A 194 -22.07 0.54 -21.92
N LEU A 195 -21.05 0.40 -22.76
CA LEU A 195 -20.35 -0.87 -22.93
C LEU A 195 -19.55 -1.24 -21.67
N ALA A 196 -18.98 -0.26 -20.97
CA ALA A 196 -18.30 -0.48 -19.68
C ALA A 196 -19.30 -1.01 -18.63
N LYS A 197 -20.48 -0.41 -18.49
CA LYS A 197 -21.53 -0.91 -17.60
C LYS A 197 -21.99 -2.33 -17.94
N LYS A 198 -22.05 -2.65 -19.23
CA LYS A 198 -22.54 -3.93 -19.72
C LYS A 198 -21.52 -5.07 -19.62
N TYR A 199 -20.26 -4.79 -19.88
CA TYR A 199 -19.25 -5.81 -20.10
C TYR A 199 -18.06 -5.78 -19.15
N SER A 200 -17.77 -4.62 -18.50
CA SER A 200 -16.59 -4.52 -17.67
C SER A 200 -16.72 -5.34 -16.39
N GLU A 201 -15.71 -6.14 -16.10
CA GLU A 201 -15.59 -6.94 -14.89
C GLU A 201 -14.86 -6.18 -13.75
N CYS A 202 -14.42 -4.93 -14.02
CA CYS A 202 -13.93 -4.03 -12.98
C CYS A 202 -15.11 -3.39 -12.21
N PRO A 203 -14.99 -3.18 -10.88
CA PRO A 203 -16.00 -2.45 -10.11
C PRO A 203 -16.37 -1.08 -10.70
N THR A 204 -15.40 -0.36 -11.31
CA THR A 204 -15.63 0.92 -11.99
C THR A 204 -16.55 0.82 -13.21
N GLY A 205 -16.76 -0.38 -13.77
CA GLY A 205 -17.72 -0.60 -14.84
C GLY A 205 -19.11 -0.06 -14.54
N LYS A 206 -19.56 -0.12 -13.27
CA LYS A 206 -20.85 0.41 -12.81
C LYS A 206 -21.01 1.91 -13.04
N THR A 207 -19.90 2.64 -13.04
CA THR A 207 -19.84 4.10 -13.28
C THR A 207 -19.26 4.44 -14.65
N GLY A 208 -19.38 3.51 -15.64
CA GLY A 208 -18.89 3.76 -17.00
C GLY A 208 -17.40 3.53 -17.20
N GLY A 209 -16.74 2.88 -16.25
CA GLY A 209 -15.31 2.53 -16.31
C GLY A 209 -14.37 3.66 -15.88
N GLU A 210 -14.88 4.74 -15.29
CA GLU A 210 -14.07 5.91 -14.92
C GLU A 210 -12.95 5.55 -13.92
N LEU A 211 -11.73 6.01 -14.22
CA LEU A 211 -10.52 5.87 -13.39
C LEU A 211 -10.05 7.20 -12.80
N GLY A 212 -10.57 8.33 -13.31
CA GLY A 212 -10.06 9.65 -12.99
C GLY A 212 -8.72 9.95 -13.68
N SER A 213 -8.01 10.95 -13.15
CA SER A 213 -6.66 11.34 -13.60
C SER A 213 -5.60 10.52 -12.87
N PHE A 214 -4.58 10.10 -13.58
CA PHE A 214 -3.45 9.37 -13.01
C PHE A 214 -2.14 9.73 -13.71
N PRO A 215 -1.01 9.76 -12.97
CA PRO A 215 0.32 10.02 -13.51
C PRO A 215 0.83 8.83 -14.32
N ARG A 216 1.90 9.08 -15.08
CA ARG A 216 2.54 8.08 -15.93
C ARG A 216 3.04 6.87 -15.14
N HIS A 217 3.49 7.05 -13.91
CA HIS A 217 4.13 6.02 -13.09
C HIS A 217 3.50 5.91 -11.69
N GLY A 218 3.59 4.73 -11.09
CA GLY A 218 3.30 4.49 -9.67
C GLY A 218 1.84 4.21 -9.31
N VAL A 219 0.88 4.40 -10.23
CA VAL A 219 -0.55 4.18 -9.97
C VAL A 219 -1.09 2.99 -10.76
N MET A 220 -0.80 2.94 -12.06
CA MET A 220 -1.24 1.86 -12.94
C MET A 220 -0.07 0.94 -13.28
N VAL A 221 -0.36 -0.33 -13.62
CA VAL A 221 0.67 -1.24 -14.13
C VAL A 221 1.24 -0.69 -15.42
N GLU A 222 2.54 -0.90 -15.65
CA GLU A 222 3.30 -0.24 -16.70
C GLU A 222 2.71 -0.44 -18.11
N THR A 223 2.25 -1.65 -18.44
CA THR A 223 1.61 -1.93 -19.73
C THR A 223 0.32 -1.16 -19.95
N PHE A 224 -0.48 -0.96 -18.90
CA PHE A 224 -1.70 -0.16 -18.96
C PHE A 224 -1.36 1.33 -19.12
N ALA A 225 -0.44 1.84 -18.31
CA ALA A 225 -0.02 3.24 -18.36
C ALA A 225 0.57 3.58 -19.73
N ASN A 226 1.47 2.74 -20.29
CA ASN A 226 2.03 2.91 -21.63
C ASN A 226 0.94 3.07 -22.69
N ALA A 227 -0.09 2.21 -22.65
CA ALA A 227 -1.19 2.29 -23.59
C ALA A 227 -2.04 3.54 -23.38
N ALA A 228 -2.34 3.92 -22.15
CA ALA A 228 -3.12 5.12 -21.84
C ALA A 228 -2.42 6.40 -22.35
N PHE A 229 -1.12 6.54 -22.06
CA PHE A 229 -0.33 7.72 -22.44
C PHE A 229 -0.01 7.79 -23.95
N SER A 230 -0.04 6.65 -24.64
CA SER A 230 0.12 6.62 -26.10
C SER A 230 -1.18 6.74 -26.89
N THR A 231 -2.34 6.69 -26.21
CA THR A 231 -3.65 6.81 -26.85
C THR A 231 -4.04 8.29 -26.96
N GLU A 232 -4.44 8.72 -28.15
CA GLU A 232 -4.91 10.09 -28.40
C GLU A 232 -6.17 10.41 -27.59
N VAL A 233 -6.28 11.66 -27.15
CA VAL A 233 -7.48 12.15 -26.46
C VAL A 233 -8.71 11.98 -27.34
N GLY A 234 -9.79 11.43 -26.78
CA GLY A 234 -11.02 11.11 -27.48
C GLY A 234 -10.99 9.76 -28.23
N LYS A 235 -9.92 8.98 -28.09
CA LYS A 235 -9.75 7.67 -28.73
C LYS A 235 -9.76 6.53 -27.71
N VAL A 236 -10.02 5.33 -28.22
CA VAL A 236 -9.95 4.07 -27.48
C VAL A 236 -8.71 3.32 -27.92
N SER A 237 -7.93 2.81 -26.97
CA SER A 237 -6.74 2.00 -27.24
C SER A 237 -7.08 0.71 -28.00
N GLU A 238 -6.06 0.07 -28.59
CA GLU A 238 -6.15 -1.35 -28.90
C GLU A 238 -6.27 -2.18 -27.61
N PRO A 239 -6.72 -3.45 -27.68
CA PRO A 239 -6.76 -4.33 -26.53
C PRO A 239 -5.40 -4.48 -25.85
N VAL A 240 -5.31 -4.13 -24.57
CA VAL A 240 -4.09 -4.15 -23.75
C VAL A 240 -4.16 -5.32 -22.78
N LYS A 241 -3.17 -6.21 -22.80
CA LYS A 241 -3.07 -7.33 -21.87
C LYS A 241 -2.26 -6.94 -20.64
N THR A 242 -2.81 -7.17 -19.44
CA THR A 242 -2.13 -7.05 -18.15
C THR A 242 -2.28 -8.37 -17.36
N GLU A 243 -1.74 -8.41 -16.16
CA GLU A 243 -1.96 -9.51 -15.20
C GLU A 243 -3.43 -9.67 -14.77
N PHE A 244 -4.23 -8.62 -14.88
CA PHE A 244 -5.66 -8.64 -14.52
C PHE A 244 -6.54 -9.15 -15.66
N GLY A 245 -6.11 -9.03 -16.91
CA GLY A 245 -6.88 -9.40 -18.10
C GLY A 245 -6.62 -8.50 -19.30
N TYR A 246 -7.63 -8.41 -20.16
CA TYR A 246 -7.61 -7.55 -21.34
C TYR A 246 -8.39 -6.25 -21.06
N HIS A 247 -7.80 -5.13 -21.46
CA HIS A 247 -8.36 -3.80 -21.26
C HIS A 247 -8.58 -3.08 -22.58
N LEU A 248 -9.66 -2.27 -22.66
CA LEU A 248 -9.78 -1.14 -23.58
C LEU A 248 -9.75 0.13 -22.76
N ILE A 249 -8.99 1.13 -23.21
CA ILE A 249 -8.75 2.38 -22.48
C ILE A 249 -9.27 3.53 -23.34
N TYR A 250 -10.18 4.32 -22.82
CA TYR A 250 -10.69 5.53 -23.45
C TYR A 250 -10.09 6.75 -22.76
N VAL A 251 -9.27 7.51 -23.45
CA VAL A 251 -8.61 8.70 -22.94
C VAL A 251 -9.48 9.92 -23.16
N THR A 252 -9.83 10.61 -22.08
CA THR A 252 -10.69 11.80 -22.13
C THR A 252 -9.92 13.11 -22.00
N ASN A 253 -8.74 13.08 -21.37
CA ASN A 253 -7.85 14.24 -21.24
C ASN A 253 -6.41 13.79 -21.10
N HIS A 254 -5.48 14.64 -21.53
CA HIS A 254 -4.04 14.45 -21.36
C HIS A 254 -3.42 15.81 -20.97
N ALA A 255 -3.04 15.95 -19.71
CA ALA A 255 -2.25 17.07 -19.23
C ALA A 255 -0.79 16.81 -19.61
N PRO A 256 -0.19 17.62 -20.48
CA PRO A 256 1.16 17.35 -20.99
C PRO A 256 2.22 17.50 -19.88
N ALA A 257 3.34 16.81 -20.08
CA ALA A 257 4.54 17.00 -19.29
C ALA A 257 4.97 18.46 -19.28
N LYS A 258 5.39 18.97 -18.13
CA LYS A 258 5.96 20.29 -17.96
C LYS A 258 7.47 20.19 -17.80
N ASP A 259 8.18 21.18 -18.27
CA ASP A 259 9.60 21.32 -17.93
C ASP A 259 9.71 21.51 -16.41
N VAL A 260 10.52 20.68 -15.79
CA VAL A 260 10.73 20.68 -14.35
C VAL A 260 12.22 20.74 -14.05
N SER A 261 12.63 21.65 -13.20
CA SER A 261 14.01 21.68 -12.68
C SER A 261 14.11 20.83 -11.41
N PHE A 262 15.29 20.29 -11.16
CA PHE A 262 15.57 19.53 -9.93
C PHE A 262 15.26 20.37 -8.68
N ASP A 263 15.68 21.63 -8.66
CA ASP A 263 15.46 22.52 -7.50
C ASP A 263 13.97 22.72 -7.18
N ALA A 264 13.11 22.76 -8.22
CA ALA A 264 11.68 22.95 -8.02
C ALA A 264 10.99 21.75 -7.38
N VAL A 265 11.55 20.54 -7.52
CA VAL A 265 10.97 19.27 -7.03
C VAL A 265 11.86 18.50 -6.07
N LYS A 266 12.95 19.13 -5.61
CA LYS A 266 13.98 18.48 -4.78
C LYS A 266 13.39 17.81 -3.53
N ASP A 267 12.44 18.46 -2.87
CA ASP A 267 11.79 17.91 -1.67
C ASP A 267 10.94 16.68 -2.02
N THR A 268 10.17 16.73 -3.12
CA THR A 268 9.38 15.59 -3.61
C THR A 268 10.27 14.42 -4.03
N VAL A 269 11.41 14.70 -4.69
CA VAL A 269 12.41 13.70 -5.05
C VAL A 269 12.98 13.05 -3.79
N ARG A 270 13.29 13.84 -2.77
CA ARG A 270 13.80 13.38 -1.49
C ARG A 270 12.79 12.47 -0.78
N GLU A 271 11.56 12.92 -0.62
CA GLU A 271 10.50 12.13 0.02
C GLU A 271 10.33 10.77 -0.67
N LYS A 272 10.32 10.78 -2.00
CA LYS A 272 10.17 9.56 -2.79
C LYS A 272 11.36 8.61 -2.65
N LEU A 273 12.58 9.14 -2.76
CA LEU A 273 13.78 8.32 -2.66
C LEU A 273 13.97 7.77 -1.24
N VAL A 274 13.71 8.57 -0.21
CA VAL A 274 13.74 8.12 1.20
C VAL A 274 12.74 6.98 1.42
N ALA A 275 11.53 7.06 0.84
CA ALA A 275 10.56 5.99 0.94
C ALA A 275 11.02 4.68 0.27
N ILE A 276 11.68 4.78 -0.89
CA ILE A 276 12.28 3.62 -1.60
C ILE A 276 13.41 3.02 -0.76
N GLU A 277 14.36 3.83 -0.34
CA GLU A 277 15.52 3.38 0.47
C GLU A 277 15.08 2.77 1.81
N MET A 278 14.00 3.29 2.42
CA MET A 278 13.40 2.68 3.61
C MET A 278 12.83 1.29 3.32
N GLY A 279 12.14 1.12 2.18
CA GLY A 279 11.64 -0.18 1.75
C GLY A 279 12.77 -1.19 1.52
N ASP A 280 13.80 -0.77 0.83
CA ASP A 280 14.99 -1.58 0.55
C ASP A 280 15.74 -1.95 1.84
N LEU A 281 15.92 -1.00 2.76
CA LEU A 281 16.48 -1.27 4.08
C LEU A 281 15.68 -2.35 4.84
N ILE A 282 14.34 -2.26 4.85
CA ILE A 282 13.49 -3.25 5.53
C ILE A 282 13.65 -4.63 4.89
N ASN A 283 13.68 -4.71 3.56
CA ASN A 283 13.86 -5.95 2.82
C ASN A 283 15.23 -6.56 3.12
N ASP A 284 16.31 -5.78 3.01
CA ASP A 284 17.67 -6.22 3.30
C ASP A 284 17.84 -6.74 4.73
N LEU A 285 17.27 -6.01 5.70
CA LEU A 285 17.30 -6.43 7.10
C LEU A 285 16.54 -7.73 7.33
N ARG A 286 15.40 -7.92 6.62
CA ARG A 286 14.61 -9.13 6.72
C ARG A 286 15.32 -10.33 6.10
N ASP A 287 15.94 -10.15 4.94
CA ASP A 287 16.67 -11.21 4.22
C ASP A 287 17.91 -11.69 5.00
N ASN A 288 18.49 -10.82 5.81
CA ASN A 288 19.65 -11.13 6.66
C ASN A 288 19.28 -11.63 8.08
N ALA A 289 18.00 -11.54 8.48
CA ALA A 289 17.56 -11.99 9.79
C ALA A 289 17.20 -13.49 9.77
N GLN A 290 17.53 -14.19 10.88
CA GLN A 290 17.02 -15.54 11.11
C GLN A 290 15.59 -15.45 11.67
N VAL A 291 14.60 -15.72 10.81
CA VAL A 291 13.18 -15.64 11.17
C VAL A 291 12.55 -17.01 11.15
N GLU A 292 11.91 -17.40 12.26
CA GLU A 292 11.07 -18.59 12.34
C GLU A 292 9.66 -18.19 12.77
N ILE A 293 8.63 -18.69 12.07
CA ILE A 293 7.22 -18.42 12.38
C ILE A 293 6.49 -19.73 12.65
N ASN A 294 5.89 -19.86 13.83
CA ASN A 294 5.27 -21.07 14.38
C ASN A 294 3.79 -20.81 14.77
N LEU A 295 3.01 -20.24 13.83
CA LEU A 295 1.56 -20.06 13.97
C LEU A 295 0.85 -21.40 13.75
N GLN A 296 0.67 -22.22 14.80
CA GLN A 296 -0.25 -23.36 14.80
C GLN A 296 -1.19 -23.29 16.00
#